data_d312275c6e3c262ab2a70d86bb35381e
#
_entry.id   d312275c6e3c262ab2a70d86bb35381e
#
_cell.length_a   1.000
_cell.length_b   1.000
_cell.length_c   1.000
_cell.angle_alpha   90.00
_cell.angle_beta   90.00
_cell.angle_gamma   90.00
#
_symmetry.space_group_name_H-M   'P 1'
#
loop_
_entity.id
_entity.type
_entity.pdbx_description
1 polymer ?
#
loop_
_entity_poly.entity_id
_entity_poly.type
_entity_poly.pdbx_seq_one_letter_code
_entity_poly.pdbx_strand_id
1 'polypeptide(L)'
;MAAKKDTSAAVPAGSDKKKALETAMQQIEKMYGKGSIMRYGENAETNVEAIPTGSLALDLALGIGGVPRGRIIEIYGPESSGKTTLALHILAQAQKKGGEVAFVDAEHALDPTYAKALGVNVEDMLISQPDTGEQALEITEALVRSGAIDVVVVDSVAALVPRAEIEGEMGDSFVGLHARLMSQALRKLTGIINKTNSIVIFINQLREKVGVMYGNPEVTTGGRALKFYASVRIDVRRIETLKSGGEVIGNRTRAKVVKNKVAPPFREAEFDIMYGEGISKLGDLLDLAVKLDLVQKSGSWFNMGELRLGQGRDAAKQYFRDHPEEADKLEKAVRENFHKLMGSQSRVAAKAAGRAVDVSADDFDDAD
;
A
#
# COMPACT_ATOMS: atom_id res chain seq x y z
N MET A 1 -22.58 -56.87 -26.69
CA MET A 1 -23.20 -56.04 -25.63
C MET A 1 -22.23 -55.98 -24.47
N ALA A 2 -21.46 -54.95 -24.32
CA ALA A 2 -20.53 -54.75 -23.19
C ALA A 2 -21.12 -53.72 -22.24
N ALA A 3 -21.40 -54.13 -21.00
CA ALA A 3 -21.99 -53.30 -19.98
C ALA A 3 -20.96 -52.25 -19.51
N LYS A 4 -21.32 -50.96 -19.60
CA LYS A 4 -20.61 -49.85 -18.95
C LYS A 4 -20.78 -50.00 -17.43
N LYS A 5 -19.67 -50.25 -16.71
CA LYS A 5 -19.62 -50.11 -15.25
C LYS A 5 -19.67 -48.63 -14.91
N ASP A 6 -20.79 -48.15 -14.40
CA ASP A 6 -20.91 -46.91 -13.67
C ASP A 6 -20.09 -46.99 -12.38
N THR A 7 -18.96 -46.32 -12.32
CA THR A 7 -18.19 -46.09 -11.08
C THR A 7 -18.65 -44.78 -10.47
N SER A 8 -19.86 -44.79 -9.85
CA SER A 8 -20.22 -43.74 -8.89
C SER A 8 -19.39 -43.97 -7.63
N ALA A 9 -18.39 -43.07 -7.41
CA ALA A 9 -17.62 -43.07 -6.18
C ALA A 9 -18.57 -42.82 -4.99
N ALA A 10 -18.74 -43.82 -4.13
CA ALA A 10 -19.54 -43.71 -2.91
C ALA A 10 -18.92 -42.63 -2.01
N VAL A 11 -19.75 -41.71 -1.52
CA VAL A 11 -19.33 -40.66 -0.58
C VAL A 11 -19.05 -41.31 0.78
N PRO A 12 -17.81 -41.29 1.31
CA PRO A 12 -17.45 -41.95 2.55
C PRO A 12 -18.22 -41.41 3.77
N ALA A 13 -18.54 -42.26 4.77
CA ALA A 13 -19.11 -41.84 6.05
C ALA A 13 -18.12 -41.05 6.90
N GLY A 14 -18.54 -40.31 7.91
CA GLY A 14 -17.79 -39.27 8.60
C GLY A 14 -16.35 -39.59 9.06
N SER A 15 -16.06 -40.81 9.57
CA SER A 15 -14.71 -41.25 9.94
C SER A 15 -13.83 -41.55 8.73
N ASP A 16 -14.42 -42.09 7.66
CA ASP A 16 -13.73 -42.45 6.43
C ASP A 16 -13.43 -41.22 5.59
N LYS A 17 -14.22 -40.15 5.71
CA LYS A 17 -13.93 -38.83 5.08
C LYS A 17 -12.68 -38.20 5.64
N LYS A 18 -12.46 -38.27 6.97
CA LYS A 18 -11.23 -37.73 7.58
C LYS A 18 -9.99 -38.46 7.12
N LYS A 19 -10.01 -39.81 7.13
CA LYS A 19 -8.90 -40.63 6.64
C LYS A 19 -8.60 -40.42 5.16
N ALA A 20 -9.63 -40.33 4.33
CA ALA A 20 -9.48 -40.06 2.91
C ALA A 20 -8.84 -38.66 2.67
N LEU A 21 -9.25 -37.66 3.46
CA LEU A 21 -8.66 -36.30 3.39
C LEU A 21 -7.20 -36.29 3.82
N GLU A 22 -6.83 -37.00 4.91
CA GLU A 22 -5.46 -37.14 5.37
C GLU A 22 -4.57 -37.81 4.33
N THR A 23 -5.07 -38.89 3.71
CA THR A 23 -4.38 -39.58 2.62
C THR A 23 -4.19 -38.68 1.42
N ALA A 24 -5.18 -37.88 1.04
CA ALA A 24 -5.07 -36.89 -0.05
C ALA A 24 -4.06 -35.79 0.28
N MET A 25 -4.04 -35.29 1.52
CA MET A 25 -3.06 -34.28 1.98
C MET A 25 -1.64 -34.84 1.89
N GLN A 26 -1.40 -36.08 2.38
CA GLN A 26 -0.08 -36.73 2.27
C GLN A 26 0.36 -36.94 0.82
N GLN A 27 -0.55 -37.29 -0.08
CA GLN A 27 -0.24 -37.43 -1.51
C GLN A 27 0.12 -36.08 -2.13
N ILE A 28 -0.60 -35.01 -1.78
CA ILE A 28 -0.29 -33.65 -2.25
C ILE A 28 1.08 -33.20 -1.76
N GLU A 29 1.37 -33.39 -0.47
CA GLU A 29 2.70 -33.07 0.08
C GLU A 29 3.86 -33.88 -0.54
N LYS A 30 3.58 -35.15 -0.87
CA LYS A 30 4.56 -36.00 -1.56
C LYS A 30 4.84 -35.53 -3.00
N MET A 31 3.81 -35.03 -3.71
CA MET A 31 3.93 -34.58 -5.10
C MET A 31 4.49 -33.16 -5.20
N TYR A 32 4.09 -32.26 -4.30
CA TYR A 32 4.37 -30.83 -4.42
C TYR A 32 5.26 -30.27 -3.30
N GLY A 33 5.68 -31.09 -2.34
CA GLY A 33 6.51 -30.73 -1.21
C GLY A 33 5.72 -30.39 0.06
N LYS A 34 6.41 -30.43 1.22
CA LYS A 34 5.84 -30.06 2.52
C LYS A 34 5.33 -28.63 2.50
N GLY A 35 4.13 -28.41 3.07
CA GLY A 35 3.51 -27.07 3.14
C GLY A 35 2.73 -26.69 1.88
N SER A 36 2.65 -27.56 0.85
CA SER A 36 1.80 -27.32 -0.33
C SER A 36 0.31 -27.35 -0.02
N ILE A 37 -0.08 -27.98 1.08
CA ILE A 37 -1.41 -27.96 1.64
C ILE A 37 -1.32 -27.93 3.17
N MET A 38 -2.19 -27.13 3.82
CA MET A 38 -2.26 -27.04 5.28
C MET A 38 -3.68 -26.78 5.75
N ARG A 39 -3.99 -27.12 6.99
CA ARG A 39 -5.23 -26.69 7.62
C ARG A 39 -5.06 -25.29 8.17
N TYR A 40 -5.96 -24.38 7.82
CA TYR A 40 -5.86 -22.96 8.19
C TYR A 40 -5.78 -22.74 9.72
N GLY A 41 -6.37 -23.64 10.53
CA GLY A 41 -6.35 -23.53 11.99
C GLY A 41 -5.09 -24.04 12.69
N GLU A 42 -4.23 -24.78 12.00
CA GLU A 42 -3.01 -25.35 12.59
C GLU A 42 -1.82 -24.40 12.57
N ASN A 43 -1.86 -23.34 11.71
CA ASN A 43 -0.86 -22.28 11.60
C ASN A 43 -1.50 -20.89 11.66
N ALA A 44 -2.47 -20.69 12.56
CA ALA A 44 -3.31 -19.49 12.61
C ALA A 44 -2.64 -18.22 13.17
N GLU A 45 -1.34 -18.20 13.36
CA GLU A 45 -0.59 -16.95 13.53
C GLU A 45 -0.16 -16.40 12.15
N THR A 46 -1.13 -16.04 11.31
CA THR A 46 -0.88 -15.20 10.14
C THR A 46 -0.66 -13.76 10.58
N ASN A 47 0.32 -13.53 11.45
CA ASN A 47 0.78 -12.19 11.74
C ASN A 47 1.59 -11.73 10.51
N VAL A 48 0.92 -11.06 9.58
CA VAL A 48 1.59 -10.51 8.39
C VAL A 48 2.53 -9.41 8.86
N GLU A 49 3.82 -9.65 8.77
CA GLU A 49 4.82 -8.63 9.06
C GLU A 49 4.60 -7.40 8.17
N ALA A 50 4.84 -6.22 8.74
CA ALA A 50 4.65 -4.96 8.06
C ALA A 50 5.86 -4.03 8.21
N ILE A 51 6.07 -3.21 7.19
CA ILE A 51 7.02 -2.10 7.20
C ILE A 51 6.21 -0.82 7.42
N PRO A 52 6.52 0.00 8.45
CA PRO A 52 5.85 1.27 8.69
C PRO A 52 5.96 2.21 7.48
N THR A 53 4.97 3.06 7.29
CA THR A 53 4.94 4.02 6.18
C THR A 53 5.65 5.34 6.49
N GLY A 54 5.97 5.58 7.76
CA GLY A 54 6.46 6.87 8.24
C GLY A 54 5.35 7.81 8.71
N SER A 55 4.09 7.50 8.43
CA SER A 55 2.91 8.14 9.00
C SER A 55 2.20 7.17 9.96
N LEU A 56 2.09 7.54 11.23
CA LEU A 56 1.38 6.75 12.23
C LEU A 56 -0.11 6.59 11.86
N ALA A 57 -0.73 7.65 11.35
CA ALA A 57 -2.13 7.62 10.92
C ALA A 57 -2.34 6.61 9.79
N LEU A 58 -1.44 6.57 8.80
CA LEU A 58 -1.55 5.61 7.69
C LEU A 58 -1.24 4.18 8.15
N ASP A 59 -0.25 3.98 9.01
CA ASP A 59 0.07 2.67 9.60
C ASP A 59 -1.15 2.08 10.33
N LEU A 60 -1.85 2.91 11.08
CA LEU A 60 -3.08 2.54 11.77
C LEU A 60 -4.25 2.30 10.80
N ALA A 61 -4.37 3.11 9.74
CA ALA A 61 -5.39 2.93 8.70
C ALA A 61 -5.19 1.63 7.91
N LEU A 62 -3.93 1.20 7.69
CA LEU A 62 -3.58 -0.08 7.09
C LEU A 62 -3.93 -1.29 7.97
N GLY A 63 -4.05 -1.09 9.29
CA GLY A 63 -4.59 -2.05 10.24
C GLY A 63 -3.60 -3.10 10.76
N ILE A 64 -2.40 -3.17 10.19
CA ILE A 64 -1.31 -4.08 10.59
C ILE A 64 -0.01 -3.32 10.94
N GLY A 65 -0.09 -1.99 11.05
CA GLY A 65 1.05 -1.15 11.43
C GLY A 65 1.99 -0.78 10.28
N GLY A 66 1.55 -0.90 9.03
CA GLY A 66 2.34 -0.54 7.85
C GLY A 66 1.93 -1.30 6.59
N VAL A 67 2.79 -1.29 5.57
CA VAL A 67 2.60 -2.05 4.32
C VAL A 67 2.99 -3.52 4.53
N PRO A 68 2.16 -4.49 4.07
CA PRO A 68 2.39 -5.92 4.29
C PRO A 68 3.58 -6.45 3.50
N ARG A 69 4.44 -7.24 4.14
CA ARG A 69 5.49 -8.03 3.48
C ARG A 69 4.90 -9.13 2.58
N GLY A 70 5.65 -9.53 1.58
CA GLY A 70 5.24 -10.57 0.63
C GLY A 70 4.10 -10.14 -0.29
N ARG A 71 3.91 -8.83 -0.52
CA ARG A 71 2.76 -8.29 -1.25
C ARG A 71 3.15 -7.20 -2.25
N ILE A 72 2.26 -7.05 -3.24
CA ILE A 72 2.26 -5.93 -4.19
C ILE A 72 1.38 -4.83 -3.62
N ILE A 73 1.91 -3.61 -3.61
CA ILE A 73 1.25 -2.38 -3.16
C ILE A 73 1.14 -1.43 -4.35
N GLU A 74 0.01 -0.77 -4.52
CA GLU A 74 -0.15 0.32 -5.47
C GLU A 74 -0.38 1.62 -4.70
N ILE A 75 0.46 2.62 -4.95
CA ILE A 75 0.30 4.00 -4.46
C ILE A 75 -0.02 4.86 -5.67
N TYR A 76 -1.20 5.47 -5.71
CA TYR A 76 -1.63 6.23 -6.88
C TYR A 76 -2.33 7.54 -6.46
N GLY A 77 -2.42 8.46 -7.40
CA GLY A 77 -3.03 9.77 -7.20
C GLY A 77 -2.59 10.78 -8.25
N PRO A 78 -3.10 12.02 -8.15
CA PRO A 78 -2.71 13.12 -9.01
C PRO A 78 -1.20 13.43 -8.93
N GLU A 79 -0.71 14.19 -9.86
CA GLU A 79 0.66 14.71 -9.81
C GLU A 79 0.88 15.57 -8.56
N SER A 80 2.11 15.56 -8.04
CA SER A 80 2.49 16.34 -6.84
C SER A 80 1.65 16.07 -5.58
N SER A 81 1.01 14.89 -5.49
CA SER A 81 0.20 14.50 -4.32
C SER A 81 1.03 13.89 -3.16
N GLY A 82 2.33 13.62 -3.37
CA GLY A 82 3.22 13.02 -2.36
C GLY A 82 3.40 11.51 -2.48
N LYS A 83 3.10 10.89 -3.63
CA LYS A 83 3.26 9.43 -3.87
C LYS A 83 4.70 8.96 -3.69
N THR A 84 5.64 9.60 -4.39
CA THR A 84 7.08 9.28 -4.31
C THR A 84 7.62 9.57 -2.91
N THR A 85 7.19 10.66 -2.26
CA THR A 85 7.54 10.98 -0.87
C THR A 85 7.13 9.86 0.08
N LEU A 86 5.89 9.35 -0.03
CA LEU A 86 5.40 8.24 0.79
C LEU A 86 6.21 6.97 0.53
N ALA A 87 6.50 6.64 -0.73
CA ALA A 87 7.30 5.46 -1.08
C ALA A 87 8.73 5.56 -0.52
N LEU A 88 9.39 6.72 -0.62
CA LEU A 88 10.72 6.95 -0.05
C LEU A 88 10.71 6.83 1.49
N HIS A 89 9.67 7.31 2.17
CA HIS A 89 9.54 7.08 3.60
C HIS A 89 9.44 5.60 3.95
N ILE A 90 8.71 4.80 3.16
CA ILE A 90 8.64 3.33 3.37
C ILE A 90 10.03 2.71 3.19
N LEU A 91 10.81 3.10 2.17
CA LEU A 91 12.20 2.66 2.00
C LEU A 91 13.06 3.02 3.22
N ALA A 92 12.97 4.26 3.70
CA ALA A 92 13.70 4.70 4.88
C ALA A 92 13.33 3.89 6.14
N GLN A 93 12.04 3.51 6.30
CA GLN A 93 11.63 2.66 7.41
C GLN A 93 12.12 1.20 7.25
N ALA A 94 12.20 0.69 6.01
CA ALA A 94 12.78 -0.63 5.73
C ALA A 94 14.26 -0.67 6.12
N GLN A 95 15.04 0.33 5.68
CA GLN A 95 16.47 0.44 6.00
C GLN A 95 16.72 0.59 7.52
N LYS A 96 15.88 1.32 8.24
CA LYS A 96 15.94 1.42 9.72
C LYS A 96 15.77 0.09 10.43
N LYS A 97 15.11 -0.88 9.77
CA LYS A 97 14.96 -2.27 10.27
C LYS A 97 16.08 -3.18 9.76
N GLY A 98 17.11 -2.64 9.10
CA GLY A 98 18.22 -3.40 8.50
C GLY A 98 17.87 -4.08 7.18
N GLY A 99 16.80 -3.60 6.50
CA GLY A 99 16.36 -4.18 5.23
C GLY A 99 17.04 -3.54 4.03
N GLU A 100 17.24 -4.34 2.98
CA GLU A 100 17.77 -3.92 1.69
C GLU A 100 16.67 -3.36 0.80
N VAL A 101 16.95 -2.25 0.13
CA VAL A 101 15.96 -1.52 -0.66
C VAL A 101 16.44 -1.17 -2.06
N ALA A 102 15.51 -1.12 -3.02
CA ALA A 102 15.79 -0.73 -4.39
C ALA A 102 14.74 0.27 -4.91
N PHE A 103 15.19 1.15 -5.79
CA PHE A 103 14.36 2.11 -6.51
C PHE A 103 14.57 1.95 -8.01
N VAL A 104 13.53 1.58 -8.74
CA VAL A 104 13.50 1.49 -10.20
C VAL A 104 12.85 2.77 -10.71
N ASP A 105 13.71 3.72 -11.12
CA ASP A 105 13.34 5.06 -11.56
C ASP A 105 13.12 5.10 -13.07
N ALA A 106 11.91 4.75 -13.51
CA ALA A 106 11.52 4.80 -14.92
C ALA A 106 11.18 6.23 -15.40
N GLU A 107 10.98 7.18 -14.49
CA GLU A 107 10.75 8.59 -14.82
C GLU A 107 12.06 9.40 -14.92
N HIS A 108 13.19 8.83 -14.46
CA HIS A 108 14.51 9.48 -14.37
C HIS A 108 14.46 10.80 -13.55
N ALA A 109 13.65 10.82 -12.50
CA ALA A 109 13.31 12.04 -11.75
C ALA A 109 13.66 11.98 -10.26
N LEU A 110 14.32 10.91 -9.79
CA LEU A 110 14.69 10.78 -8.39
C LEU A 110 15.81 11.78 -8.04
N ASP A 111 15.53 12.64 -7.04
CA ASP A 111 16.52 13.51 -6.42
C ASP A 111 17.14 12.79 -5.19
N PRO A 112 18.44 12.41 -5.24
CA PRO A 112 19.11 11.79 -4.10
C PRO A 112 19.17 12.69 -2.87
N THR A 113 19.24 14.01 -3.05
CA THR A 113 19.27 14.98 -1.95
C THR A 113 17.95 14.96 -1.19
N TYR A 114 16.85 14.94 -1.94
CA TYR A 114 15.52 14.81 -1.36
C TYR A 114 15.32 13.46 -0.66
N ALA A 115 15.72 12.35 -1.29
CA ALA A 115 15.64 11.03 -0.67
C ALA A 115 16.41 10.98 0.66
N LYS A 116 17.63 11.56 0.70
CA LYS A 116 18.43 11.66 1.92
C LYS A 116 17.75 12.50 3.01
N ALA A 117 17.12 13.60 2.63
CA ALA A 117 16.36 14.45 3.57
C ALA A 117 15.17 13.71 4.20
N LEU A 118 14.55 12.76 3.48
CA LEU A 118 13.48 11.89 3.98
C LEU A 118 13.99 10.75 4.87
N GLY A 119 15.32 10.63 5.02
CA GLY A 119 15.98 9.63 5.87
C GLY A 119 16.31 8.32 5.15
N VAL A 120 16.32 8.31 3.82
CA VAL A 120 16.85 7.19 3.03
C VAL A 120 18.38 7.24 3.07
N ASN A 121 19.01 6.11 3.39
CA ASN A 121 20.43 5.94 3.15
C ASN A 121 20.64 5.66 1.65
N VAL A 122 20.99 6.70 0.91
CA VAL A 122 21.13 6.62 -0.56
C VAL A 122 22.37 5.84 -1.00
N GLU A 123 23.37 5.71 -0.12
CA GLU A 123 24.60 4.98 -0.42
C GLU A 123 24.37 3.47 -0.42
N ASP A 124 23.43 2.98 0.39
CA ASP A 124 23.05 1.57 0.46
C ASP A 124 21.80 1.25 -0.35
N MET A 125 21.17 2.24 -1.00
CA MET A 125 19.99 2.02 -1.84
C MET A 125 20.41 1.63 -3.26
N LEU A 126 19.90 0.50 -3.75
CA LEU A 126 20.06 0.15 -5.16
C LEU A 126 19.17 1.04 -6.02
N ILE A 127 19.75 1.62 -7.08
CA ILE A 127 19.00 2.41 -8.07
C ILE A 127 19.18 1.82 -9.46
N SER A 128 18.09 1.77 -10.24
CA SER A 128 18.10 1.41 -11.64
C SER A 128 17.25 2.39 -12.44
N GLN A 129 17.76 2.79 -13.60
CA GLN A 129 17.10 3.71 -14.53
C GLN A 129 16.94 3.00 -15.89
N PRO A 130 15.90 2.19 -16.05
CA PRO A 130 15.68 1.38 -17.25
C PRO A 130 15.15 2.21 -18.42
N ASP A 131 15.53 1.84 -19.64
CA ASP A 131 15.07 2.49 -20.86
C ASP A 131 13.70 1.99 -21.33
N THR A 132 13.29 0.78 -20.93
CA THR A 132 12.03 0.15 -21.37
C THR A 132 11.27 -0.44 -20.20
N GLY A 133 9.95 -0.59 -20.35
CA GLY A 133 9.09 -1.22 -19.35
C GLY A 133 9.44 -2.69 -19.10
N GLU A 134 9.85 -3.43 -20.14
CA GLU A 134 10.33 -4.81 -20.02
C GLU A 134 11.57 -4.86 -19.12
N GLN A 135 12.57 -4.00 -19.38
CA GLN A 135 13.80 -3.94 -18.59
C GLN A 135 13.50 -3.61 -17.12
N ALA A 136 12.66 -2.62 -16.85
CA ALA A 136 12.24 -2.26 -15.50
C ALA A 136 11.65 -3.43 -14.72
N LEU A 137 10.74 -4.17 -15.37
CA LEU A 137 10.03 -5.30 -14.74
C LEU A 137 10.92 -6.54 -14.61
N GLU A 138 11.85 -6.79 -15.53
CA GLU A 138 12.84 -7.86 -15.45
C GLU A 138 13.85 -7.59 -14.34
N ILE A 139 14.34 -6.35 -14.19
CA ILE A 139 15.21 -5.95 -13.07
C ILE A 139 14.46 -6.14 -11.74
N THR A 140 13.21 -5.68 -11.65
CA THR A 140 12.37 -5.88 -10.46
C THR A 140 12.21 -7.37 -10.15
N GLU A 141 11.96 -8.21 -11.16
CA GLU A 141 11.84 -9.67 -11.01
C GLU A 141 13.15 -10.28 -10.48
N ALA A 142 14.30 -9.88 -11.05
CA ALA A 142 15.61 -10.38 -10.64
C ALA A 142 15.94 -10.02 -9.19
N LEU A 143 15.70 -8.76 -8.78
CA LEU A 143 15.88 -8.30 -7.41
C LEU A 143 15.04 -9.08 -6.42
N VAL A 144 13.74 -9.23 -6.68
CA VAL A 144 12.82 -9.98 -5.81
C VAL A 144 13.20 -11.47 -5.77
N ARG A 145 13.58 -12.05 -6.91
CA ARG A 145 13.97 -13.48 -7.01
C ARG A 145 15.23 -13.80 -6.21
N SER A 146 16.11 -12.83 -5.99
CA SER A 146 17.32 -13.01 -5.17
C SER A 146 16.98 -13.38 -3.71
N GLY A 147 15.79 -12.99 -3.22
CA GLY A 147 15.39 -13.17 -1.83
C GLY A 147 16.15 -12.28 -0.83
N ALA A 148 17.01 -11.39 -1.32
CA ALA A 148 17.84 -10.52 -0.48
C ALA A 148 17.24 -9.10 -0.35
N ILE A 149 16.25 -8.76 -1.18
CA ILE A 149 15.64 -7.42 -1.19
C ILE A 149 14.33 -7.40 -0.37
N ASP A 150 14.18 -6.41 0.50
CA ASP A 150 12.99 -6.23 1.32
C ASP A 150 11.92 -5.40 0.61
N VAL A 151 12.32 -4.29 -0.01
CA VAL A 151 11.39 -3.40 -0.71
C VAL A 151 11.96 -2.94 -2.04
N VAL A 152 11.15 -3.05 -3.09
CA VAL A 152 11.42 -2.46 -4.41
C VAL A 152 10.32 -1.45 -4.70
N VAL A 153 10.70 -0.22 -5.05
CA VAL A 153 9.78 0.79 -5.58
C VAL A 153 9.97 0.89 -7.08
N VAL A 154 8.88 0.93 -7.84
CA VAL A 154 8.86 1.19 -9.29
C VAL A 154 8.13 2.51 -9.52
N ASP A 155 8.83 3.54 -9.93
CA ASP A 155 8.29 4.88 -10.17
C ASP A 155 8.51 5.30 -11.63
N SER A 156 7.48 5.39 -12.45
CA SER A 156 6.10 5.02 -12.22
C SER A 156 5.60 4.06 -13.29
N VAL A 157 4.46 3.41 -13.02
CA VAL A 157 3.80 2.54 -14.02
C VAL A 157 3.55 3.27 -15.33
N ALA A 158 3.24 4.57 -15.28
CA ALA A 158 2.98 5.38 -16.47
C ALA A 158 4.21 5.50 -17.40
N ALA A 159 5.41 5.38 -16.85
CA ALA A 159 6.68 5.47 -17.60
C ALA A 159 7.21 4.11 -18.08
N LEU A 160 6.52 3.00 -17.77
CA LEU A 160 6.89 1.67 -18.25
C LEU A 160 6.47 1.47 -19.72
N VAL A 161 7.13 2.18 -20.62
CA VAL A 161 6.84 2.13 -22.06
C VAL A 161 7.35 0.80 -22.62
N PRO A 162 6.51 0.03 -23.35
CA PRO A 162 6.94 -1.19 -24.04
C PRO A 162 8.03 -0.90 -25.08
N ARG A 163 9.02 -1.78 -25.19
CA ARG A 163 10.11 -1.65 -26.17
C ARG A 163 9.60 -1.44 -27.59
N ALA A 164 8.58 -2.20 -28.00
CA ALA A 164 8.00 -2.09 -29.33
C ALA A 164 7.40 -0.70 -29.61
N GLU A 165 6.96 0.02 -28.58
CA GLU A 165 6.47 1.39 -28.71
C GLU A 165 7.61 2.40 -28.86
N ILE A 166 8.75 2.15 -28.18
CA ILE A 166 9.95 2.99 -28.29
C ILE A 166 10.63 2.82 -29.66
N GLU A 167 10.66 1.58 -30.17
CA GLU A 167 11.28 1.25 -31.47
C GLU A 167 10.36 1.55 -32.66
N GLY A 168 9.06 1.83 -32.43
CA GLY A 168 8.08 2.16 -33.46
C GLY A 168 8.22 3.58 -34.02
N GLU A 169 7.53 3.84 -35.14
CA GLU A 169 7.52 5.18 -35.73
C GLU A 169 6.51 6.11 -35.05
N MET A 170 6.78 7.43 -35.09
CA MET A 170 5.85 8.43 -34.56
C MET A 170 4.51 8.37 -35.31
N GLY A 171 3.44 8.07 -34.56
CA GLY A 171 2.08 7.91 -35.08
C GLY A 171 1.58 6.48 -35.11
N ASP A 172 2.43 5.49 -34.83
CA ASP A 172 2.01 4.10 -34.69
C ASP A 172 1.07 3.91 -33.50
N SER A 173 0.12 2.98 -33.65
CA SER A 173 -0.84 2.68 -32.61
C SER A 173 -0.49 1.38 -31.90
N PHE A 174 -0.12 1.48 -30.60
CA PHE A 174 0.29 0.35 -29.76
C PHE A 174 -0.76 0.02 -28.68
N VAL A 175 -2.03 0.03 -29.05
CA VAL A 175 -3.14 -0.17 -28.12
C VAL A 175 -2.99 -1.48 -27.34
N GLY A 176 -2.99 -1.37 -26.01
CA GLY A 176 -3.03 -2.51 -25.10
C GLY A 176 -1.68 -3.19 -24.82
N LEU A 177 -0.56 -2.81 -25.46
CA LEU A 177 0.75 -3.41 -25.19
C LEU A 177 1.17 -3.21 -23.74
N HIS A 178 1.06 -1.99 -23.22
CA HIS A 178 1.36 -1.67 -21.83
C HIS A 178 0.54 -2.52 -20.84
N ALA A 179 -0.76 -2.70 -21.10
CA ALA A 179 -1.62 -3.53 -20.24
C ALA A 179 -1.23 -5.02 -20.29
N ARG A 180 -0.80 -5.52 -21.46
CA ARG A 180 -0.29 -6.90 -21.63
C ARG A 180 1.02 -7.09 -20.87
N LEU A 181 1.95 -6.16 -21.01
CA LEU A 181 3.25 -6.15 -20.29
C LEU A 181 3.01 -6.22 -18.78
N MET A 182 2.19 -5.32 -18.25
CA MET A 182 1.84 -5.32 -16.82
C MET A 182 1.17 -6.63 -16.38
N SER A 183 0.24 -7.16 -17.16
CA SER A 183 -0.44 -8.42 -16.82
C SER A 183 0.52 -9.61 -16.79
N GLN A 184 1.49 -9.66 -17.71
CA GLN A 184 2.51 -10.72 -17.74
C GLN A 184 3.46 -10.62 -16.57
N ALA A 185 3.99 -9.43 -16.28
CA ALA A 185 4.92 -9.19 -15.20
C ALA A 185 4.30 -9.48 -13.83
N LEU A 186 3.09 -8.96 -13.56
CA LEU A 186 2.41 -9.15 -12.28
C LEU A 186 2.08 -10.61 -12.00
N ARG A 187 1.78 -11.40 -13.03
CA ARG A 187 1.58 -12.85 -12.92
C ARG A 187 2.82 -13.57 -12.43
N LYS A 188 4.00 -13.20 -12.96
CA LYS A 188 5.29 -13.75 -12.55
C LYS A 188 5.68 -13.27 -11.15
N LEU A 189 5.61 -11.96 -10.91
CA LEU A 189 6.03 -11.32 -9.66
C LEU A 189 5.25 -11.80 -8.44
N THR A 190 3.93 -11.97 -8.55
CA THR A 190 3.07 -12.30 -7.39
C THR A 190 3.52 -13.58 -6.68
N GLY A 191 3.86 -14.64 -7.44
CA GLY A 191 4.28 -15.91 -6.86
C GLY A 191 5.68 -15.83 -6.20
N ILE A 192 6.57 -15.01 -6.75
CA ILE A 192 7.93 -14.85 -6.24
C ILE A 192 7.91 -13.96 -4.98
N ILE A 193 7.23 -12.81 -5.04
CA ILE A 193 7.10 -11.84 -3.95
C ILE A 193 6.59 -12.51 -2.66
N ASN A 194 5.59 -13.38 -2.79
CA ASN A 194 5.05 -14.11 -1.64
C ASN A 194 6.07 -15.06 -1.01
N LYS A 195 6.89 -15.73 -1.84
CA LYS A 195 7.91 -16.69 -1.37
C LYS A 195 9.12 -16.01 -0.75
N THR A 196 9.53 -14.85 -1.28
CA THR A 196 10.70 -14.09 -0.81
C THR A 196 10.37 -13.12 0.31
N ASN A 197 9.10 -12.96 0.67
CA ASN A 197 8.63 -12.01 1.66
C ASN A 197 8.99 -10.55 1.36
N SER A 198 9.28 -10.25 0.08
CA SER A 198 9.61 -8.90 -0.40
C SER A 198 8.34 -8.06 -0.58
N ILE A 199 8.48 -6.73 -0.59
CA ILE A 199 7.42 -5.80 -0.95
C ILE A 199 7.75 -5.17 -2.30
N VAL A 200 6.80 -5.13 -3.23
CA VAL A 200 6.94 -4.32 -4.46
C VAL A 200 5.87 -3.24 -4.47
N ILE A 201 6.33 -2.00 -4.51
CA ILE A 201 5.48 -0.80 -4.54
C ILE A 201 5.48 -0.26 -5.96
N PHE A 202 4.32 -0.22 -6.59
CA PHE A 202 4.11 0.45 -7.86
C PHE A 202 3.50 1.83 -7.61
N ILE A 203 4.20 2.87 -8.02
CA ILE A 203 3.65 4.23 -8.06
C ILE A 203 2.91 4.38 -9.39
N ASN A 204 1.69 4.94 -9.33
CA ASN A 204 0.86 5.07 -10.52
C ASN A 204 0.23 6.47 -10.61
N GLN A 205 -0.01 6.91 -11.84
CA GLN A 205 -0.65 8.18 -12.13
C GLN A 205 -2.12 7.96 -12.47
N LEU A 206 -2.93 8.98 -12.22
CA LEU A 206 -4.32 9.04 -12.65
C LEU A 206 -4.40 9.69 -14.04
N ARG A 207 -5.26 9.14 -14.88
CA ARG A 207 -5.67 9.70 -16.17
C ARG A 207 -7.18 9.83 -16.19
N GLU A 208 -7.69 10.77 -16.92
CA GLU A 208 -9.12 10.91 -17.13
C GLU A 208 -9.55 10.23 -18.42
N LYS A 209 -10.57 9.40 -18.34
CA LYS A 209 -11.25 8.87 -19.52
C LYS A 209 -12.12 9.96 -20.15
N VAL A 210 -11.85 10.29 -21.40
CA VAL A 210 -12.68 11.19 -22.21
C VAL A 210 -14.03 10.51 -22.50
N GLY A 211 -15.13 11.26 -22.34
CA GLY A 211 -16.47 10.80 -22.71
C GLY A 211 -17.26 10.09 -21.60
N VAL A 212 -16.74 10.00 -20.37
CA VAL A 212 -17.50 9.49 -19.23
C VAL A 212 -18.43 10.59 -18.69
N MET A 213 -19.73 10.51 -19.01
CA MET A 213 -20.72 11.48 -18.54
C MET A 213 -21.22 11.19 -17.11
N TYR A 214 -21.15 9.94 -16.66
CA TYR A 214 -21.59 9.49 -15.33
C TYR A 214 -20.55 8.59 -14.69
N GLY A 215 -20.37 8.67 -13.36
CA GLY A 215 -19.40 7.89 -12.60
C GLY A 215 -18.03 8.58 -12.47
N ASN A 216 -17.01 7.83 -12.03
CA ASN A 216 -15.66 8.38 -11.84
C ASN A 216 -14.83 8.21 -13.12
N PRO A 217 -14.44 9.30 -13.81
CA PRO A 217 -13.62 9.24 -15.02
C PRO A 217 -12.17 8.85 -14.75
N GLU A 218 -11.71 8.93 -13.50
CA GLU A 218 -10.31 8.69 -13.14
C GLU A 218 -9.92 7.21 -13.26
N VAL A 219 -8.89 6.94 -14.00
CA VAL A 219 -8.31 5.60 -14.17
C VAL A 219 -6.81 5.63 -13.99
N THR A 220 -6.26 4.54 -13.44
CA THR A 220 -4.81 4.34 -13.34
C THR A 220 -4.26 3.78 -14.64
N THR A 221 -3.00 4.10 -14.97
CA THR A 221 -2.30 3.58 -16.17
C THR A 221 -1.95 2.09 -16.02
N GLY A 222 -1.54 1.43 -17.09
CA GLY A 222 -1.14 0.01 -17.08
C GLY A 222 -2.29 -0.99 -17.07
N GLY A 223 -3.52 -0.57 -17.39
CA GLY A 223 -4.69 -1.42 -17.47
C GLY A 223 -5.27 -1.86 -16.14
N ARG A 224 -6.00 -3.00 -16.14
CA ARG A 224 -6.71 -3.48 -14.93
C ARG A 224 -5.87 -4.43 -14.05
N ALA A 225 -4.76 -4.98 -14.56
CA ALA A 225 -4.03 -6.05 -13.89
C ALA A 225 -3.57 -5.66 -12.47
N LEU A 226 -2.96 -4.48 -12.31
CA LEU A 226 -2.47 -4.02 -11.01
C LEU A 226 -3.60 -3.88 -9.98
N LYS A 227 -4.80 -3.46 -10.37
CA LYS A 227 -5.98 -3.40 -9.49
C LYS A 227 -6.35 -4.77 -8.89
N PHE A 228 -6.12 -5.86 -9.64
CA PHE A 228 -6.39 -7.23 -9.16
C PHE A 228 -5.24 -7.79 -8.33
N TYR A 229 -3.99 -7.62 -8.80
CA TYR A 229 -2.80 -8.20 -8.16
C TYR A 229 -2.38 -7.47 -6.88
N ALA A 230 -2.51 -6.15 -6.81
CA ALA A 230 -2.20 -5.41 -5.59
C ALA A 230 -3.03 -5.90 -4.39
N SER A 231 -2.35 -6.16 -3.28
CA SER A 231 -2.99 -6.51 -2.01
C SER A 231 -3.48 -5.28 -1.25
N VAL A 232 -2.77 -4.17 -1.41
CA VAL A 232 -3.12 -2.86 -0.85
C VAL A 232 -3.07 -1.82 -1.96
N ARG A 233 -4.06 -0.94 -2.01
CA ARG A 233 -4.10 0.22 -2.92
C ARG A 233 -4.39 1.47 -2.11
N ILE A 234 -3.54 2.48 -2.28
CA ILE A 234 -3.59 3.74 -1.53
C ILE A 234 -3.78 4.88 -2.52
N ASP A 235 -4.89 5.59 -2.41
CA ASP A 235 -5.18 6.83 -3.15
C ASP A 235 -4.62 8.00 -2.34
N VAL A 236 -3.64 8.72 -2.88
CA VAL A 236 -2.93 9.82 -2.22
C VAL A 236 -3.30 11.13 -2.88
N ARG A 237 -3.88 12.06 -2.11
CA ARG A 237 -4.35 13.36 -2.62
C ARG A 237 -3.95 14.51 -1.70
N ARG A 238 -3.46 15.59 -2.30
CA ARG A 238 -3.30 16.86 -1.59
C ARG A 238 -4.68 17.47 -1.34
N ILE A 239 -4.95 17.85 -0.08
CA ILE A 239 -6.20 18.49 0.32
C ILE A 239 -6.02 19.97 0.68
N GLU A 240 -4.85 20.35 1.18
CA GLU A 240 -4.59 21.73 1.59
C GLU A 240 -3.11 22.08 1.39
N THR A 241 -2.83 23.35 1.14
CA THR A 241 -1.47 23.88 1.09
C THR A 241 -1.15 24.55 2.43
N LEU A 242 -0.11 24.11 3.10
CA LEU A 242 0.33 24.66 4.38
C LEU A 242 1.22 25.89 4.17
N LYS A 243 0.92 26.96 4.91
CA LYS A 243 1.64 28.23 4.83
C LYS A 243 2.08 28.68 6.22
N SER A 244 3.27 29.29 6.29
CA SER A 244 3.77 29.97 7.48
C SER A 244 4.39 31.31 7.07
N GLY A 245 3.99 32.40 7.71
CA GLY A 245 4.49 33.72 7.37
C GLY A 245 4.21 34.19 5.91
N GLY A 246 3.22 33.57 5.24
CA GLY A 246 2.92 33.84 3.82
C GLY A 246 3.63 32.91 2.84
N GLU A 247 4.65 32.19 3.26
CA GLU A 247 5.38 31.20 2.45
C GLU A 247 4.75 29.81 2.51
N VAL A 248 4.79 29.07 1.39
CA VAL A 248 4.31 27.70 1.31
C VAL A 248 5.38 26.78 1.89
N ILE A 249 5.05 26.10 2.98
CA ILE A 249 5.99 25.23 3.71
C ILE A 249 5.71 23.73 3.55
N GLY A 250 4.57 23.37 2.98
CA GLY A 250 4.18 21.97 2.80
C GLY A 250 2.75 21.80 2.33
N ASN A 251 2.30 20.58 2.35
CA ASN A 251 0.94 20.20 1.96
C ASN A 251 0.34 19.25 2.99
N ARG A 252 -0.94 19.43 3.28
CA ARG A 252 -1.74 18.41 3.94
C ARG A 252 -2.22 17.41 2.90
N THR A 253 -1.97 16.15 3.17
CA THR A 253 -2.22 15.03 2.25
C THR A 253 -3.19 14.06 2.90
N ARG A 254 -4.14 13.56 2.12
CA ARG A 254 -5.03 12.47 2.49
C ARG A 254 -4.62 11.21 1.74
N ALA A 255 -4.41 10.13 2.48
CA ALA A 255 -4.19 8.78 1.96
C ALA A 255 -5.40 7.91 2.28
N LYS A 256 -6.10 7.43 1.25
CA LYS A 256 -7.26 6.54 1.37
C LYS A 256 -6.88 5.13 0.97
N VAL A 257 -7.07 4.17 1.86
CA VAL A 257 -6.85 2.75 1.61
C VAL A 257 -8.06 2.18 0.89
N VAL A 258 -8.07 2.21 -0.44
CA VAL A 258 -9.23 1.81 -1.26
C VAL A 258 -9.36 0.30 -1.44
N LYS A 259 -8.26 -0.44 -1.25
CA LYS A 259 -8.22 -1.90 -1.25
C LYS A 259 -7.25 -2.38 -0.19
N ASN A 260 -7.64 -3.39 0.57
CA ASN A 260 -6.79 -4.02 1.56
C ASN A 260 -7.19 -5.50 1.71
N LYS A 261 -6.24 -6.42 1.50
CA LYS A 261 -6.46 -7.86 1.66
C LYS A 261 -6.03 -8.40 3.04
N VAL A 262 -5.41 -7.55 3.88
CA VAL A 262 -4.87 -7.93 5.19
C VAL A 262 -5.61 -7.30 6.37
N ALA A 263 -6.46 -6.29 6.10
CA ALA A 263 -7.32 -5.64 7.09
C ALA A 263 -8.54 -5.01 6.39
N PRO A 264 -9.57 -4.53 7.12
CA PRO A 264 -10.71 -3.84 6.53
C PRO A 264 -10.28 -2.60 5.72
N PRO A 265 -10.73 -2.46 4.45
CA PRO A 265 -10.41 -1.33 3.58
C PRO A 265 -11.22 -0.07 3.90
N PHE A 266 -11.05 0.97 3.07
CA PHE A 266 -11.76 2.26 3.05
C PHE A 266 -11.49 3.16 4.24
N ARG A 267 -10.38 2.93 4.96
CA ARG A 267 -9.89 3.86 5.98
C ARG A 267 -9.08 4.96 5.33
N GLU A 268 -9.10 6.12 5.98
CA GLU A 268 -8.40 7.31 5.52
C GLU A 268 -7.44 7.78 6.61
N ALA A 269 -6.29 8.28 6.18
CA ALA A 269 -5.30 8.95 7.01
C ALA A 269 -5.01 10.32 6.41
N GLU A 270 -4.86 11.31 7.27
CA GLU A 270 -4.42 12.65 6.88
C GLU A 270 -3.16 12.99 7.64
N PHE A 271 -2.16 13.47 6.93
CA PHE A 271 -0.86 13.86 7.47
C PHE A 271 -0.27 15.01 6.66
N ASP A 272 0.66 15.73 7.26
CA ASP A 272 1.37 16.82 6.60
C ASP A 272 2.65 16.32 5.96
N ILE A 273 2.91 16.73 4.71
CA ILE A 273 4.19 16.61 4.03
C ILE A 273 4.84 17.97 4.01
N MET A 274 5.93 18.13 4.75
CA MET A 274 6.72 19.37 4.81
C MET A 274 7.78 19.35 3.72
N TYR A 275 7.98 20.47 3.06
CA TYR A 275 9.02 20.58 2.03
C TYR A 275 10.42 20.47 2.64
N GLY A 276 11.24 19.61 2.05
CA GLY A 276 12.58 19.30 2.56
C GLY A 276 12.66 18.34 3.75
N GLU A 277 11.54 18.08 4.46
CA GLU A 277 11.52 17.20 5.66
C GLU A 277 10.65 15.94 5.45
N GLY A 278 9.69 15.99 4.50
CA GLY A 278 8.73 14.91 4.25
C GLY A 278 7.59 14.83 5.26
N ILE A 279 7.17 13.63 5.62
CA ILE A 279 6.02 13.39 6.52
C ILE A 279 6.33 13.88 7.94
N SER A 280 5.51 14.80 8.45
CA SER A 280 5.62 15.37 9.79
C SER A 280 5.14 14.38 10.86
N LYS A 281 6.05 13.52 11.36
CA LYS A 281 5.71 12.48 12.35
C LYS A 281 5.09 13.03 13.62
N LEU A 282 5.68 14.11 14.17
CA LEU A 282 5.16 14.74 15.40
C LEU A 282 3.83 15.45 15.16
N GLY A 283 3.63 15.99 13.94
CA GLY A 283 2.34 16.55 13.55
C GLY A 283 1.25 15.48 13.46
N ASP A 284 1.57 14.34 12.88
CA ASP A 284 0.68 13.18 12.76
C ASP A 284 0.33 12.61 14.14
N LEU A 285 1.33 12.44 15.00
CA LEU A 285 1.15 12.00 16.40
C LEU A 285 0.22 12.95 17.17
N LEU A 286 0.47 14.26 17.09
CA LEU A 286 -0.33 15.28 17.77
C LEU A 286 -1.79 15.27 17.28
N ASP A 287 -2.01 15.18 15.97
CA ASP A 287 -3.37 15.17 15.39
C ASP A 287 -4.14 13.91 15.82
N LEU A 288 -3.48 12.76 15.89
CA LEU A 288 -4.08 11.52 16.39
C LEU A 288 -4.37 11.59 17.89
N ALA A 289 -3.46 12.14 18.68
CA ALA A 289 -3.63 12.29 20.11
C ALA A 289 -4.80 13.22 20.44
N VAL A 290 -5.01 14.28 19.65
CA VAL A 290 -6.20 15.17 19.78
C VAL A 290 -7.47 14.41 19.42
N LYS A 291 -7.48 13.62 18.33
CA LYS A 291 -8.64 12.81 17.93
C LYS A 291 -9.03 11.73 18.96
N LEU A 292 -8.07 11.31 19.77
CA LEU A 292 -8.24 10.32 20.84
C LEU A 292 -8.49 10.93 22.23
N ASP A 293 -8.59 12.25 22.34
CA ASP A 293 -8.71 13.01 23.59
C ASP A 293 -7.53 12.77 24.57
N LEU A 294 -6.38 12.27 24.07
CA LEU A 294 -5.13 12.15 24.84
C LEU A 294 -4.43 13.51 24.98
N VAL A 295 -4.61 14.38 24.01
CA VAL A 295 -4.20 15.78 24.03
C VAL A 295 -5.45 16.64 23.84
N GLN A 296 -5.66 17.58 24.73
CA GLN A 296 -6.79 18.50 24.72
C GLN A 296 -6.39 19.79 23.98
N LYS A 297 -7.22 20.20 23.02
CA LYS A 297 -7.08 21.47 22.33
C LYS A 297 -8.11 22.46 22.85
N SER A 298 -7.67 23.49 23.57
CA SER A 298 -8.53 24.57 24.08
C SER A 298 -8.13 25.89 23.40
N GLY A 299 -8.94 26.33 22.45
CA GLY A 299 -8.60 27.45 21.57
C GLY A 299 -7.31 27.16 20.79
N SER A 300 -6.27 27.97 21.00
CA SER A 300 -4.94 27.77 20.41
C SER A 300 -3.98 26.92 21.27
N TRP A 301 -4.37 26.53 22.49
CA TRP A 301 -3.52 25.82 23.42
C TRP A 301 -3.68 24.29 23.32
N PHE A 302 -2.55 23.60 23.41
CA PHE A 302 -2.48 22.13 23.48
C PHE A 302 -2.03 21.72 24.88
N ASN A 303 -2.78 20.81 25.52
CA ASN A 303 -2.51 20.32 26.87
C ASN A 303 -2.57 18.78 26.89
N MET A 304 -1.70 18.15 27.65
CA MET A 304 -1.71 16.70 27.92
C MET A 304 -1.88 16.49 29.43
N GLY A 305 -3.13 16.27 29.85
CA GLY A 305 -3.49 16.34 31.28
C GLY A 305 -3.23 17.75 31.84
N GLU A 306 -2.41 17.86 32.88
CA GLU A 306 -2.00 19.14 33.48
C GLU A 306 -0.82 19.81 32.76
N LEU A 307 -0.16 19.07 31.86
CA LEU A 307 1.01 19.53 31.13
C LEU A 307 0.60 20.40 29.95
N ARG A 308 1.09 21.64 29.91
CA ARG A 308 0.89 22.57 28.79
C ARG A 308 1.98 22.36 27.74
N LEU A 309 1.60 21.88 26.56
CA LEU A 309 2.53 21.59 25.45
C LEU A 309 2.94 22.88 24.70
N GLY A 310 2.00 23.83 24.53
CA GLY A 310 2.31 25.08 23.86
C GLY A 310 1.07 25.75 23.21
N GLN A 311 1.29 26.98 22.76
CA GLN A 311 0.28 27.72 22.01
C GLN A 311 0.54 27.54 20.51
N GLY A 312 -0.42 26.94 19.81
CA GLY A 312 -0.31 26.59 18.42
C GLY A 312 0.33 25.22 18.19
N ARG A 313 0.07 24.67 16.99
CA ARG A 313 0.51 23.31 16.61
C ARG A 313 2.03 23.20 16.53
N ASP A 314 2.71 24.27 16.09
CA ASP A 314 4.18 24.25 15.95
C ASP A 314 4.89 24.29 17.30
N ALA A 315 4.37 25.05 18.27
CA ALA A 315 4.90 25.03 19.63
C ALA A 315 4.73 23.67 20.31
N ALA A 316 3.58 23.00 20.10
CA ALA A 316 3.35 21.64 20.61
C ALA A 316 4.28 20.60 19.94
N LYS A 317 4.53 20.72 18.61
CA LYS A 317 5.52 19.88 17.93
C LYS A 317 6.94 20.13 18.45
N GLN A 318 7.30 21.39 18.71
CA GLN A 318 8.61 21.72 19.26
C GLN A 318 8.78 21.13 20.65
N TYR A 319 7.75 21.18 21.51
CA TYR A 319 7.79 20.53 22.81
C TYR A 319 8.17 19.05 22.70
N PHE A 320 7.56 18.30 21.78
CA PHE A 320 7.87 16.88 21.58
C PHE A 320 9.24 16.63 20.93
N ARG A 321 9.79 17.59 20.18
CA ARG A 321 11.19 17.52 19.70
C ARG A 321 12.18 17.63 20.87
N ASP A 322 11.87 18.49 21.83
CA ASP A 322 12.71 18.73 23.00
C ASP A 322 12.53 17.64 24.08
N HIS A 323 11.41 16.89 24.02
CA HIS A 323 11.06 15.83 25.00
C HIS A 323 10.66 14.54 24.25
N PRO A 324 11.62 13.82 23.62
CA PRO A 324 11.32 12.63 22.82
C PRO A 324 10.70 11.48 23.63
N GLU A 325 11.04 11.38 24.92
CA GLU A 325 10.45 10.37 25.82
C GLU A 325 8.95 10.57 26.06
N GLU A 326 8.47 11.81 26.00
CA GLU A 326 7.03 12.11 26.11
C GLU A 326 6.33 11.81 24.78
N ALA A 327 6.99 12.05 23.65
CA ALA A 327 6.49 11.69 22.33
C ALA A 327 6.33 10.15 22.22
N ASP A 328 7.31 9.37 22.69
CA ASP A 328 7.27 7.91 22.68
C ASP A 328 6.15 7.35 23.58
N LYS A 329 5.94 7.93 24.76
CA LYS A 329 4.82 7.58 25.64
C LYS A 329 3.48 7.87 24.98
N LEU A 330 3.36 9.04 24.35
CA LEU A 330 2.15 9.43 23.66
C LEU A 330 1.89 8.52 22.45
N GLU A 331 2.91 8.15 21.67
CA GLU A 331 2.77 7.21 20.56
C GLU A 331 2.25 5.86 21.03
N LYS A 332 2.79 5.31 22.13
CA LYS A 332 2.28 4.08 22.74
C LYS A 332 0.81 4.21 23.12
N ALA A 333 0.44 5.28 23.81
CA ALA A 333 -0.94 5.53 24.20
C ALA A 333 -1.88 5.67 23.00
N VAL A 334 -1.43 6.30 21.90
CA VAL A 334 -2.18 6.39 20.64
C VAL A 334 -2.40 5.00 20.05
N ARG A 335 -1.35 4.17 19.96
CA ARG A 335 -1.45 2.80 19.41
C ARG A 335 -2.42 1.93 20.19
N GLU A 336 -2.37 1.99 21.53
CA GLU A 336 -3.25 1.23 22.43
C GLU A 336 -4.71 1.68 22.36
N ASN A 337 -4.97 2.96 22.14
CA ASN A 337 -6.31 3.52 22.13
C ASN A 337 -6.92 3.65 20.73
N PHE A 338 -6.17 3.35 19.66
CA PHE A 338 -6.64 3.54 18.29
C PHE A 338 -7.90 2.75 17.95
N HIS A 339 -8.12 1.59 18.58
CA HIS A 339 -9.33 0.80 18.40
C HIS A 339 -10.61 1.60 18.74
N LYS A 340 -10.53 2.63 19.59
CA LYS A 340 -11.66 3.52 19.92
C LYS A 340 -12.10 4.35 18.71
N LEU A 341 -11.14 4.83 17.90
CA LEU A 341 -11.43 5.52 16.64
C LEU A 341 -12.05 4.57 15.60
N MET A 342 -11.64 3.30 15.64
CA MET A 342 -12.15 2.27 14.73
C MET A 342 -13.63 1.98 14.93
N GLY A 343 -14.10 1.94 16.17
CA GLY A 343 -15.50 1.73 16.51
C GLY A 343 -16.42 2.88 16.09
N SER A 344 -15.91 4.11 16.04
CA SER A 344 -16.67 5.29 15.60
C SER A 344 -16.77 5.39 14.08
N GLN A 345 -15.70 5.11 13.34
CA GLN A 345 -15.71 5.12 11.87
C GLN A 345 -16.57 4.02 11.25
N SER A 346 -16.58 2.82 11.85
CA SER A 346 -17.46 1.74 11.39
C SER A 346 -18.94 2.06 11.58
N ARG A 347 -19.33 2.82 12.62
CA ARG A 347 -20.70 3.29 12.82
C ARG A 347 -21.11 4.35 11.81
N VAL A 348 -20.18 5.24 11.40
CA VAL A 348 -20.43 6.25 10.38
C VAL A 348 -20.53 5.62 8.99
N ALA A 349 -19.66 4.66 8.68
CA ALA A 349 -19.68 3.90 7.43
C ALA A 349 -20.94 3.04 7.30
N ALA A 350 -21.39 2.38 8.39
CA ALA A 350 -22.64 1.61 8.41
C ALA A 350 -23.87 2.52 8.23
N LYS A 351 -23.83 3.74 8.77
CA LYS A 351 -24.93 4.72 8.61
C LYS A 351 -24.96 5.34 7.20
N ALA A 352 -23.81 5.42 6.52
CA ALA A 352 -23.70 5.84 5.12
C ALA A 352 -24.09 4.70 4.14
N ALA A 353 -23.77 3.45 4.46
CA ALA A 353 -24.15 2.26 3.69
C ALA A 353 -25.64 1.90 3.84
N GLY A 354 -26.32 2.40 4.87
CA GLY A 354 -27.77 2.23 5.08
C GLY A 354 -28.66 3.09 4.15
N ARG A 355 -28.09 3.90 3.27
CA ARG A 355 -28.77 4.40 2.07
C ARG A 355 -28.58 3.35 0.98
N ALA A 356 -29.62 2.55 0.76
CA ALA A 356 -29.68 1.59 -0.32
C ALA A 356 -29.27 2.27 -1.63
N VAL A 357 -28.16 1.83 -2.20
CA VAL A 357 -27.86 2.01 -3.62
C VAL A 357 -28.69 0.92 -4.29
N ASP A 358 -29.73 1.33 -4.96
CA ASP A 358 -30.52 0.47 -5.86
C ASP A 358 -29.59 0.14 -7.04
N VAL A 359 -28.91 -1.00 -6.95
CA VAL A 359 -28.12 -1.55 -8.05
C VAL A 359 -29.09 -2.33 -8.88
N SER A 360 -29.55 -1.76 -9.98
CA SER A 360 -30.32 -2.47 -10.99
C SER A 360 -29.44 -3.54 -11.67
N ALA A 361 -30.05 -4.66 -12.02
CA ALA A 361 -29.39 -5.81 -12.64
C ALA A 361 -28.76 -5.51 -14.03
N ASP A 362 -28.96 -4.31 -14.58
CA ASP A 362 -28.50 -3.87 -15.89
C ASP A 362 -27.03 -3.39 -15.90
N ASP A 363 -26.35 -3.34 -14.75
CA ASP A 363 -24.94 -2.90 -14.67
C ASP A 363 -23.92 -4.02 -15.00
N PHE A 364 -24.38 -5.21 -15.43
CA PHE A 364 -23.50 -6.36 -15.70
C PHE A 364 -23.38 -6.77 -17.17
N ASP A 365 -24.16 -6.18 -18.07
CA ASP A 365 -24.13 -6.49 -19.50
C ASP A 365 -23.37 -5.42 -20.30
N ASP A 366 -22.06 -5.36 -20.19
CA ASP A 366 -21.16 -4.81 -21.21
C ASP A 366 -19.76 -5.44 -21.04
N ALA A 367 -19.67 -6.70 -21.49
CA ALA A 367 -18.42 -7.41 -21.68
C ALA A 367 -18.44 -8.05 -23.07
N ASP A 368 -18.04 -7.27 -24.07
CA ASP A 368 -17.48 -7.76 -25.33
C ASP A 368 -16.31 -6.87 -25.77
#